data_49d7803a5751b9cc60f977f2b1f28d77
#
_entry.id   49d7803a5751b9cc60f977f2b1f28d77
#
_cell.length_a   1.000
_cell.length_b   1.000
_cell.length_c   1.000
_cell.angle_alpha   90.00
_cell.angle_beta   90.00
_cell.angle_gamma   90.00
#
_symmetry.space_group_name_H-M   'P 1'
#
loop_
_entity.id
_entity.type
_entity.pdbx_description
1 polymer ?
#
loop_
_entity_poly.entity_id
_entity_poly.type
_entity_poly.pdbx_seq_one_letter_code
_entity_poly.pdbx_strand_id
1 'polypeptide(L)'
;MKDAGELAEPPGPLPPALAAALAAFERYLRLERSLSPHTVRAYAGDISSMLEHASRQGVAAPEGLGLPELRGWLAIQHESGAARATLARRGAAARSFTAFAYRRGWLATDPGSRLGTLKTRRALPHVLRQNEMAAVLTGLDKAGRQAEAAIAAEAAGQPADAASQRADAASQRTEAAVALRDAAVLELFYATGIRVSELCGLDPGHFDHGRRTVRVRGKGDKERTVPVGVPALRAVNRWLTAGRPALATAASGPALFLGVRGRRLDPRTARRIVHELLREAGVTRDAGPHGIRHTAATHLLEGGADLRSVQEMLGHSSLATTQIYTHVSVERLKASYRQAHPRA
;
A
#
# COMPACT_ATOMS: atom_id res chain seq x y z
N MET A 1 -36.44 28.16 23.49
CA MET A 1 -36.08 28.43 22.09
C MET A 1 -34.60 28.21 22.00
N LYS A 2 -34.14 27.07 21.48
CA LYS A 2 -32.73 26.74 21.23
C LYS A 2 -32.50 26.98 19.76
N ASP A 3 -31.52 27.82 19.47
CA ASP A 3 -31.09 28.16 18.13
C ASP A 3 -30.80 26.90 17.31
N ALA A 4 -31.44 26.84 16.16
CA ALA A 4 -31.15 25.86 15.13
C ALA A 4 -29.73 26.10 14.63
N GLY A 5 -28.89 25.06 14.71
CA GLY A 5 -27.52 25.09 14.20
C GLY A 5 -27.55 25.50 12.72
N GLU A 6 -26.91 26.62 12.47
CA GLU A 6 -26.60 27.14 11.15
C GLU A 6 -25.80 26.08 10.39
N LEU A 7 -26.45 25.43 9.45
CA LEU A 7 -25.79 24.49 8.53
C LEU A 7 -24.76 25.30 7.75
N ALA A 8 -23.48 25.07 8.03
CA ALA A 8 -22.38 25.72 7.33
C ALA A 8 -22.58 25.50 5.80
N GLU A 9 -22.74 26.60 5.08
CA GLU A 9 -22.79 26.59 3.62
C GLU A 9 -21.61 25.78 3.04
N PRO A 10 -21.84 25.02 1.95
CA PRO A 10 -20.74 24.31 1.30
C PRO A 10 -19.64 25.32 0.93
N PRO A 11 -18.37 24.96 1.07
CA PRO A 11 -17.26 25.87 0.83
C PRO A 11 -17.33 26.40 -0.61
N GLY A 12 -17.43 27.71 -0.76
CA GLY A 12 -17.34 28.37 -2.05
C GLY A 12 -15.97 28.11 -2.71
N PRO A 13 -15.80 28.39 -4.01
CA PRO A 13 -14.52 28.21 -4.68
C PRO A 13 -13.43 29.02 -4.00
N LEU A 14 -12.22 28.46 -3.92
CA LEU A 14 -11.06 29.18 -3.39
C LEU A 14 -10.85 30.52 -4.11
N PRO A 15 -10.48 31.61 -3.40
CA PRO A 15 -10.03 32.83 -4.04
C PRO A 15 -8.99 32.58 -5.12
N PRO A 16 -9.02 33.28 -6.27
CA PRO A 16 -8.16 32.99 -7.41
C PRO A 16 -6.67 32.94 -7.09
N ALA A 17 -6.18 33.83 -6.19
CA ALA A 17 -4.78 33.84 -5.76
C ALA A 17 -4.41 32.57 -4.95
N LEU A 18 -5.29 32.12 -4.07
CA LEU A 18 -5.08 30.88 -3.30
C LEU A 18 -5.15 29.65 -4.19
N ALA A 19 -6.07 29.61 -5.15
CA ALA A 19 -6.18 28.52 -6.14
C ALA A 19 -4.91 28.45 -7.02
N ALA A 20 -4.40 29.59 -7.47
CA ALA A 20 -3.15 29.67 -8.24
C ALA A 20 -1.95 29.19 -7.41
N ALA A 21 -1.90 29.54 -6.13
CA ALA A 21 -0.85 29.10 -5.21
C ALA A 21 -0.87 27.57 -5.00
N LEU A 22 -2.06 26.99 -4.82
CA LEU A 22 -2.24 25.53 -4.72
C LEU A 22 -1.74 24.81 -5.99
N ALA A 23 -2.15 25.30 -7.16
CA ALA A 23 -1.74 24.72 -8.44
C ALA A 23 -0.21 24.83 -8.67
N ALA A 24 0.40 25.95 -8.25
CA ALA A 24 1.86 26.12 -8.31
C ALA A 24 2.59 25.15 -7.35
N PHE A 25 2.04 24.96 -6.14
CA PHE A 25 2.58 23.99 -5.18
C PHE A 25 2.50 22.54 -5.69
N GLU A 26 1.38 22.16 -6.30
CA GLU A 26 1.26 20.83 -6.92
C GLU A 26 2.32 20.59 -8.01
N ARG A 27 2.55 21.59 -8.87
CA ARG A 27 3.62 21.52 -9.87
C ARG A 27 5.00 21.37 -9.23
N TYR A 28 5.29 22.16 -8.19
CA TYR A 28 6.53 22.07 -7.42
C TYR A 28 6.73 20.67 -6.83
N LEU A 29 5.70 20.10 -6.20
CA LEU A 29 5.79 18.76 -5.61
C LEU A 29 6.07 17.69 -6.66
N ARG A 30 5.49 17.83 -7.85
CA ARG A 30 5.61 16.87 -8.96
C ARG A 30 6.95 17.00 -9.67
N LEU A 31 7.32 18.21 -10.08
CA LEU A 31 8.44 18.45 -10.99
C LEU A 31 9.77 18.66 -10.25
N GLU A 32 9.78 19.44 -9.16
CA GLU A 32 11.01 19.77 -8.45
C GLU A 32 11.31 18.79 -7.30
N ARG A 33 10.26 18.31 -6.59
CA ARG A 33 10.42 17.35 -5.48
C ARG A 33 10.29 15.89 -5.92
N SER A 34 9.92 15.63 -7.16
CA SER A 34 9.73 14.28 -7.73
C SER A 34 8.94 13.35 -6.81
N LEU A 35 7.89 13.88 -6.16
CA LEU A 35 7.05 13.11 -5.25
C LEU A 35 6.11 12.20 -6.05
N SER A 36 5.73 11.06 -5.44
CA SER A 36 4.79 10.14 -6.08
C SER A 36 3.42 10.82 -6.29
N PRO A 37 2.66 10.44 -7.35
CA PRO A 37 1.32 10.99 -7.58
C PRO A 37 0.38 10.86 -6.37
N HIS A 38 0.55 9.81 -5.58
CA HIS A 38 -0.22 9.61 -4.34
C HIS A 38 0.14 10.65 -3.27
N THR A 39 1.44 10.93 -3.08
CA THR A 39 1.91 11.95 -2.13
C THR A 39 1.48 13.35 -2.56
N VAL A 40 1.57 13.65 -3.86
CA VAL A 40 1.12 14.94 -4.42
C VAL A 40 -0.36 15.14 -4.13
N ARG A 41 -1.22 14.16 -4.47
CA ARG A 41 -2.67 14.24 -4.17
C ARG A 41 -2.97 14.41 -2.68
N ALA A 42 -2.25 13.69 -1.81
CA ALA A 42 -2.45 13.80 -0.37
C ALA A 42 -2.08 15.19 0.16
N TYR A 43 -0.94 15.74 -0.28
CA TYR A 43 -0.51 17.09 0.12
C TYR A 43 -1.40 18.17 -0.47
N ALA A 44 -1.77 18.04 -1.74
CA ALA A 44 -2.69 18.99 -2.39
C ALA A 44 -4.04 19.04 -1.68
N GLY A 45 -4.64 17.91 -1.35
CA GLY A 45 -5.88 17.84 -0.59
C GLY A 45 -5.76 18.42 0.82
N ASP A 46 -4.62 18.18 1.52
CA ASP A 46 -4.38 18.79 2.82
C ASP A 46 -4.26 20.31 2.72
N ILE A 47 -3.55 20.82 1.70
CA ILE A 47 -3.36 22.27 1.50
C ILE A 47 -4.65 22.93 0.99
N SER A 48 -5.44 22.27 0.11
CA SER A 48 -6.77 22.77 -0.25
C SER A 48 -7.61 23.01 0.99
N SER A 49 -7.73 22.03 1.88
CA SER A 49 -8.46 22.14 3.14
C SER A 49 -7.93 23.25 4.06
N MET A 50 -6.61 23.45 4.10
CA MET A 50 -6.00 24.53 4.87
C MET A 50 -6.33 25.91 4.28
N LEU A 51 -6.24 26.06 2.97
CA LEU A 51 -6.55 27.31 2.27
C LEU A 51 -8.04 27.65 2.33
N GLU A 52 -8.92 26.66 2.25
CA GLU A 52 -10.36 26.84 2.48
C GLU A 52 -10.66 27.36 3.89
N HIS A 53 -9.97 26.80 4.90
CA HIS A 53 -10.07 27.29 6.27
C HIS A 53 -9.59 28.72 6.39
N ALA A 54 -8.42 29.07 5.84
CA ALA A 54 -7.88 30.42 5.86
C ALA A 54 -8.78 31.43 5.12
N SER A 55 -9.36 31.03 3.98
CA SER A 55 -10.30 31.84 3.20
C SER A 55 -11.54 32.20 4.01
N ARG A 56 -12.11 31.27 4.78
CA ARG A 56 -13.23 31.57 5.70
C ARG A 56 -12.87 32.57 6.81
N GLN A 57 -11.59 32.73 7.09
CA GLN A 57 -11.07 33.73 8.03
C GLN A 57 -10.66 35.06 7.34
N GLY A 58 -11.05 35.24 6.05
CA GLY A 58 -10.80 36.48 5.31
C GLY A 58 -9.48 36.51 4.55
N VAL A 59 -8.70 35.41 4.51
CA VAL A 59 -7.45 35.35 3.74
C VAL A 59 -7.78 35.14 2.26
N ALA A 60 -7.51 36.14 1.43
CA ALA A 60 -7.77 36.09 -0.02
C ALA A 60 -6.53 35.73 -0.86
N ALA A 61 -5.32 35.85 -0.30
CA ALA A 61 -4.06 35.60 -1.00
C ALA A 61 -3.01 34.98 -0.05
N PRO A 62 -1.96 34.31 -0.58
CA PRO A 62 -0.95 33.63 0.24
C PRO A 62 -0.26 34.54 1.27
N GLU A 63 -0.11 35.81 0.98
CA GLU A 63 0.54 36.82 1.84
C GLU A 63 -0.15 36.95 3.20
N GLY A 64 -1.45 36.69 3.27
CA GLY A 64 -2.24 36.74 4.50
C GLY A 64 -2.12 35.50 5.38
N LEU A 65 -1.38 34.46 4.95
CA LEU A 65 -1.22 33.25 5.73
C LEU A 65 -0.21 33.41 6.86
N GLY A 66 -0.68 33.27 8.08
CA GLY A 66 0.12 33.31 9.28
C GLY A 66 0.07 32.02 10.11
N LEU A 67 0.75 32.05 11.25
CA LEU A 67 0.74 30.91 12.19
C LEU A 67 -0.65 30.68 12.84
N PRO A 68 -1.47 31.71 13.11
CA PRO A 68 -2.83 31.52 13.63
C PRO A 68 -3.71 30.65 12.72
N GLU A 69 -3.73 30.91 11.40
CA GLU A 69 -4.53 30.16 10.42
C GLU A 69 -4.11 28.68 10.36
N LEU A 70 -2.79 28.42 10.38
CA LEU A 70 -2.26 27.06 10.40
C LEU A 70 -2.66 26.29 11.67
N ARG A 71 -2.56 26.95 12.82
CA ARG A 71 -2.92 26.36 14.12
C ARG A 71 -4.42 26.15 14.24
N GLY A 72 -5.23 27.13 13.84
CA GLY A 72 -6.69 27.05 13.83
C GLY A 72 -7.18 25.90 12.98
N TRP A 73 -6.65 25.76 11.76
CA TRP A 73 -6.96 24.60 10.90
C TRP A 73 -6.63 23.26 11.55
N LEU A 74 -5.43 23.12 12.14
CA LEU A 74 -5.05 21.85 12.80
C LEU A 74 -5.86 21.58 14.06
N ALA A 75 -6.27 22.62 14.80
CA ALA A 75 -7.13 22.48 15.99
C ALA A 75 -8.50 21.92 15.61
N ILE A 76 -9.16 22.49 14.60
CA ILE A 76 -10.46 22.01 14.09
C ILE A 76 -10.33 20.54 13.63
N GLN A 77 -9.23 20.17 12.96
CA GLN A 77 -9.01 18.80 12.54
C GLN A 77 -8.82 17.84 13.75
N HIS A 78 -8.22 18.32 14.81
CA HIS A 78 -8.06 17.56 16.05
C HIS A 78 -9.41 17.37 16.76
N GLU A 79 -10.19 18.41 16.89
CA GLU A 79 -11.52 18.40 17.49
C GLU A 79 -12.50 17.50 16.72
N SER A 80 -12.38 17.44 15.38
CA SER A 80 -13.16 16.52 14.55
C SER A 80 -12.68 15.06 14.62
N GLY A 81 -11.76 14.72 15.52
CA GLY A 81 -11.32 13.35 15.77
C GLY A 81 -10.28 12.81 14.77
N ALA A 82 -9.59 13.68 14.04
CA ALA A 82 -8.56 13.23 13.10
C ALA A 82 -7.43 12.46 13.82
N ALA A 83 -7.07 11.30 13.29
CA ALA A 83 -6.00 10.47 13.84
C ALA A 83 -4.66 11.24 13.92
N ARG A 84 -3.88 10.96 14.96
CA ARG A 84 -2.57 11.62 15.22
C ARG A 84 -1.61 11.57 14.02
N ALA A 85 -1.62 10.44 13.27
CA ALA A 85 -0.82 10.30 12.06
C ALA A 85 -1.29 11.24 10.93
N THR A 86 -2.61 11.44 10.81
CA THR A 86 -3.20 12.39 9.86
C THR A 86 -2.81 13.82 10.21
N LEU A 87 -2.90 14.22 11.47
CA LEU A 87 -2.48 15.54 11.92
C LEU A 87 -1.00 15.79 11.69
N ALA A 88 -0.14 14.79 11.95
CA ALA A 88 1.30 14.89 11.69
C ALA A 88 1.59 15.08 10.19
N ARG A 89 0.89 14.37 9.30
CA ARG A 89 1.00 14.52 7.84
C ARG A 89 0.52 15.89 7.39
N ARG A 90 -0.65 16.36 7.88
CA ARG A 90 -1.21 17.68 7.59
C ARG A 90 -0.25 18.80 8.03
N GLY A 91 0.31 18.71 9.22
CA GLY A 91 1.33 19.65 9.68
C GLY A 91 2.61 19.63 8.82
N ALA A 92 3.01 18.46 8.31
CA ALA A 92 4.14 18.36 7.37
C ALA A 92 3.81 18.99 6.01
N ALA A 93 2.58 18.79 5.50
CA ALA A 93 2.11 19.42 4.27
C ALA A 93 2.07 20.96 4.41
N ALA A 94 1.53 21.47 5.51
CA ALA A 94 1.50 22.91 5.80
C ALA A 94 2.90 23.52 5.83
N ARG A 95 3.85 22.91 6.57
CA ARG A 95 5.26 23.35 6.57
C ARG A 95 5.89 23.32 5.18
N SER A 96 5.60 22.30 4.38
CA SER A 96 6.12 22.20 3.01
C SER A 96 5.56 23.31 2.11
N PHE A 97 4.28 23.65 2.26
CA PHE A 97 3.64 24.70 1.49
C PHE A 97 4.15 26.09 1.88
N THR A 98 4.22 26.40 3.18
CA THR A 98 4.68 27.74 3.64
C THR A 98 6.15 27.97 3.31
N ALA A 99 7.00 26.95 3.44
CA ALA A 99 8.39 27.02 2.99
C ALA A 99 8.51 27.23 1.47
N PHE A 100 7.61 26.64 0.67
CA PHE A 100 7.53 26.90 -0.77
C PHE A 100 7.08 28.34 -1.04
N ALA A 101 6.00 28.80 -0.40
CA ALA A 101 5.48 30.16 -0.54
C ALA A 101 6.50 31.24 -0.14
N TYR A 102 7.25 31.00 0.94
CA TYR A 102 8.36 31.86 1.35
C TYR A 102 9.47 31.93 0.29
N ARG A 103 9.91 30.80 -0.26
CA ARG A 103 10.91 30.79 -1.35
C ARG A 103 10.43 31.48 -2.63
N ARG A 104 9.12 31.53 -2.87
CA ARG A 104 8.52 32.26 -4.01
C ARG A 104 8.33 33.76 -3.72
N GLY A 105 8.67 34.22 -2.53
CA GLY A 105 8.50 35.61 -2.12
C GLY A 105 7.05 36.03 -1.82
N TRP A 106 6.13 35.04 -1.71
CA TRP A 106 4.73 35.32 -1.35
C TRP A 106 4.54 35.58 0.14
N LEU A 107 5.43 35.06 0.97
CA LEU A 107 5.44 35.24 2.41
C LEU A 107 6.71 35.97 2.84
N ALA A 108 6.56 36.97 3.69
CA ALA A 108 7.71 37.67 4.29
C ALA A 108 8.50 36.80 5.28
N THR A 109 7.82 35.83 5.90
CA THR A 109 8.41 34.83 6.82
C THR A 109 7.75 33.46 6.59
N ASP A 110 8.39 32.38 7.00
CA ASP A 110 7.80 31.03 6.94
C ASP A 110 7.07 30.69 8.25
N PRO A 111 5.72 30.84 8.34
CA PRO A 111 4.99 30.53 9.55
C PRO A 111 5.00 29.04 9.90
N GLY A 112 5.18 28.16 8.91
CA GLY A 112 5.26 26.71 9.12
C GLY A 112 6.51 26.29 9.89
N SER A 113 7.60 27.06 9.84
CA SER A 113 8.80 26.81 10.64
C SER A 113 8.53 26.84 12.15
N ARG A 114 7.55 27.62 12.57
CA ARG A 114 7.08 27.76 13.96
C ARG A 114 5.96 26.78 14.32
N LEU A 115 5.50 25.96 13.39
CA LEU A 115 4.49 24.96 13.63
C LEU A 115 5.14 23.71 14.26
N GLY A 116 4.76 23.40 15.48
CA GLY A 116 5.30 22.26 16.23
C GLY A 116 5.17 20.93 15.45
N THR A 117 6.17 20.08 15.56
CA THR A 117 6.12 18.74 14.99
C THR A 117 5.42 17.80 15.97
N LEU A 118 4.26 17.30 15.59
CA LEU A 118 3.60 16.24 16.36
C LEU A 118 4.46 14.97 16.30
N LYS A 119 5.15 14.67 17.40
CA LYS A 119 5.84 13.39 17.55
C LYS A 119 4.77 12.28 17.60
N THR A 120 4.62 11.55 16.53
CA THR A 120 3.87 10.30 16.56
C THR A 120 4.73 9.26 17.29
N ARG A 121 4.27 8.77 18.43
CA ARG A 121 4.84 7.51 18.97
C ARG A 121 4.56 6.44 17.91
N ARG A 122 5.58 6.09 17.14
CA ARG A 122 5.53 4.86 16.34
C ARG A 122 5.48 3.71 17.35
N ALA A 123 4.30 3.15 17.56
CA ALA A 123 4.25 1.81 18.13
C ALA A 123 5.13 0.93 17.23
N LEU A 124 6.04 0.18 17.82
CA LEU A 124 6.83 -0.79 17.08
C LEU A 124 5.82 -1.74 16.39
N PRO A 125 5.95 -1.97 15.08
CA PRO A 125 5.07 -2.90 14.38
C PRO A 125 5.12 -4.25 15.11
N HIS A 126 3.98 -4.86 15.31
CA HIS A 126 3.94 -6.19 15.90
C HIS A 126 4.54 -7.19 14.90
N VAL A 127 5.57 -7.90 15.34
CA VAL A 127 6.16 -9.02 14.61
C VAL A 127 5.40 -10.28 15.00
N LEU A 128 4.84 -10.99 14.02
CA LEU A 128 4.26 -12.31 14.23
C LEU A 128 5.38 -13.31 14.50
N ARG A 129 5.19 -14.24 15.41
CA ARG A 129 6.14 -15.33 15.63
C ARG A 129 6.16 -16.28 14.43
N GLN A 130 7.26 -16.99 14.21
CA GLN A 130 7.39 -17.92 13.09
C GLN A 130 6.29 -19.00 13.09
N ASN A 131 5.94 -19.56 14.27
CA ASN A 131 4.87 -20.54 14.39
C ASN A 131 3.48 -19.96 14.10
N GLU A 132 3.20 -18.71 14.50
CA GLU A 132 1.94 -18.02 14.20
C GLU A 132 1.81 -17.83 12.68
N MET A 133 2.86 -17.32 12.03
CA MET A 133 2.87 -17.12 10.58
C MET A 133 2.78 -18.45 9.82
N ALA A 134 3.48 -19.49 10.29
CA ALA A 134 3.42 -20.82 9.71
C ALA A 134 2.00 -21.43 9.80
N ALA A 135 1.31 -21.27 10.93
CA ALA A 135 -0.07 -21.73 11.10
C ALA A 135 -1.03 -21.03 10.10
N VAL A 136 -0.93 -19.70 9.98
CA VAL A 136 -1.73 -18.92 9.02
C VAL A 136 -1.52 -19.44 7.60
N LEU A 137 -0.26 -19.55 7.16
CA LEU A 137 0.06 -19.95 5.79
C LEU A 137 -0.29 -21.42 5.50
N THR A 138 -0.18 -22.31 6.49
CA THR A 138 -0.60 -23.69 6.34
C THR A 138 -2.12 -23.82 6.20
N GLY A 139 -2.88 -23.03 6.96
CA GLY A 139 -4.33 -22.93 6.81
C GLY A 139 -4.74 -22.45 5.42
N LEU A 140 -4.09 -21.42 4.92
CA LEU A 140 -4.35 -20.88 3.58
C LEU A 140 -3.94 -21.84 2.45
N ASP A 141 -2.84 -22.58 2.61
CA ASP A 141 -2.44 -23.60 1.64
C ASP A 141 -3.46 -24.75 1.57
N LYS A 142 -4.02 -25.17 2.73
CA LYS A 142 -5.11 -26.15 2.78
C LYS A 142 -6.38 -25.63 2.10
N ALA A 143 -6.80 -24.41 2.44
CA ALA A 143 -7.96 -23.77 1.81
C ALA A 143 -7.76 -23.59 0.29
N GLY A 144 -6.56 -23.20 -0.14
CA GLY A 144 -6.20 -23.08 -1.55
C GLY A 144 -6.29 -24.39 -2.31
N ARG A 145 -5.84 -25.51 -1.73
CA ARG A 145 -6.01 -26.84 -2.35
C ARG A 145 -7.47 -27.26 -2.47
N GLN A 146 -8.28 -26.96 -1.47
CA GLN A 146 -9.71 -27.23 -1.51
C GLN A 146 -10.42 -26.38 -2.60
N ALA A 147 -10.07 -25.10 -2.70
CA ALA A 147 -10.59 -24.21 -3.72
C ALA A 147 -10.18 -24.64 -5.15
N GLU A 148 -8.94 -25.08 -5.35
CA GLU A 148 -8.47 -25.62 -6.64
C GLU A 148 -9.24 -26.88 -7.02
N ALA A 149 -9.43 -27.80 -6.08
CA ALA A 149 -10.21 -29.03 -6.29
C ALA A 149 -11.68 -28.73 -6.62
N ALA A 150 -12.28 -27.73 -5.96
CA ALA A 150 -13.66 -27.30 -6.23
C ALA A 150 -13.82 -26.75 -7.66
N ILE A 151 -12.90 -25.89 -8.11
CA ILE A 151 -12.89 -25.37 -9.49
C ILE A 151 -12.72 -26.50 -10.50
N ALA A 152 -11.82 -27.46 -10.24
CA ALA A 152 -11.60 -28.60 -11.12
C ALA A 152 -12.82 -29.55 -11.19
N ALA A 153 -13.49 -29.79 -10.07
CA ALA A 153 -14.69 -30.61 -10.00
C ALA A 153 -15.87 -29.98 -10.78
N GLU A 154 -16.04 -28.66 -10.65
CA GLU A 154 -17.05 -27.92 -11.42
C GLU A 154 -16.78 -28.01 -12.94
N ALA A 155 -15.52 -27.87 -13.34
CA ALA A 155 -15.13 -27.97 -14.75
C ALA A 155 -15.33 -29.35 -15.34
N ALA A 156 -15.31 -30.42 -14.51
CA ALA A 156 -15.53 -31.80 -14.91
C ALA A 156 -17.01 -32.24 -14.83
N GLY A 157 -17.85 -31.47 -14.13
CA GLY A 157 -19.28 -31.73 -13.94
C GLY A 157 -20.11 -31.47 -15.19
N GLN A 158 -21.29 -32.13 -15.30
CA GLN A 158 -22.23 -31.86 -16.37
C GLN A 158 -22.85 -30.43 -16.23
N PRO A 159 -23.22 -29.77 -17.35
CA PRO A 159 -23.85 -28.45 -17.27
C PRO A 159 -25.15 -28.53 -16.47
N ALA A 160 -25.25 -27.68 -15.47
CA ALA A 160 -26.43 -27.56 -14.62
C ALA A 160 -27.66 -27.13 -15.46
N ASP A 161 -28.76 -27.89 -15.35
CA ASP A 161 -29.95 -27.68 -16.21
C ASP A 161 -30.80 -26.46 -15.82
N ALA A 162 -30.67 -25.94 -14.59
CA ALA A 162 -31.42 -24.79 -14.09
C ALA A 162 -30.57 -23.52 -14.01
N ALA A 163 -31.14 -22.36 -14.33
CA ALA A 163 -30.46 -21.06 -14.28
C ALA A 163 -29.98 -20.71 -12.86
N SER A 164 -30.71 -21.11 -11.81
CA SER A 164 -30.32 -20.95 -10.42
C SER A 164 -29.08 -21.74 -10.06
N GLN A 165 -28.98 -23.02 -10.51
CA GLN A 165 -27.82 -23.87 -10.28
C GLN A 165 -26.57 -23.32 -10.97
N ARG A 166 -26.71 -22.73 -12.17
CA ARG A 166 -25.59 -22.04 -12.85
C ARG A 166 -25.11 -20.79 -12.10
N ALA A 167 -26.05 -20.02 -11.52
CA ALA A 167 -25.69 -18.85 -10.73
C ALA A 167 -24.96 -19.24 -9.43
N ASP A 168 -25.42 -20.29 -8.75
CA ASP A 168 -24.77 -20.82 -7.55
C ASP A 168 -23.37 -21.37 -7.84
N ALA A 169 -23.20 -22.13 -8.92
CA ALA A 169 -21.92 -22.64 -9.38
C ALA A 169 -20.95 -21.49 -9.74
N ALA A 170 -21.41 -20.46 -10.44
CA ALA A 170 -20.61 -19.29 -10.78
C ALA A 170 -20.17 -18.50 -9.53
N SER A 171 -21.04 -18.42 -8.50
CA SER A 171 -20.69 -17.80 -7.19
C SER A 171 -19.61 -18.62 -6.49
N GLN A 172 -19.78 -19.93 -6.36
CA GLN A 172 -18.83 -20.83 -5.73
C GLN A 172 -17.45 -20.79 -6.42
N ARG A 173 -17.44 -20.78 -7.76
CA ARG A 173 -16.22 -20.63 -8.55
C ARG A 173 -15.52 -19.30 -8.28
N THR A 174 -16.27 -18.21 -8.17
CA THR A 174 -15.74 -16.90 -7.84
C THR A 174 -15.14 -16.89 -6.45
N GLU A 175 -15.82 -17.46 -5.46
CA GLU A 175 -15.34 -17.57 -4.08
C GLU A 175 -14.05 -18.40 -3.99
N ALA A 176 -14.01 -19.55 -4.67
CA ALA A 176 -12.83 -20.40 -4.77
C ALA A 176 -11.65 -19.65 -5.43
N ALA A 177 -11.91 -18.92 -6.51
CA ALA A 177 -10.89 -18.10 -7.17
C ALA A 177 -10.36 -16.98 -6.26
N VAL A 178 -11.24 -16.34 -5.48
CA VAL A 178 -10.86 -15.33 -4.48
C VAL A 178 -9.98 -15.96 -3.39
N ALA A 179 -10.31 -17.13 -2.89
CA ALA A 179 -9.50 -17.84 -1.89
C ALA A 179 -8.08 -18.17 -2.42
N LEU A 180 -7.97 -18.64 -3.67
CA LEU A 180 -6.68 -18.89 -4.33
C LEU A 180 -5.85 -17.61 -4.48
N ARG A 181 -6.49 -16.50 -4.88
CA ARG A 181 -5.83 -15.18 -4.97
C ARG A 181 -5.29 -14.73 -3.62
N ASP A 182 -6.12 -14.80 -2.60
CA ASP A 182 -5.83 -14.27 -1.28
C ASP A 182 -4.72 -15.06 -0.59
N ALA A 183 -4.71 -16.40 -0.76
CA ALA A 183 -3.60 -17.24 -0.33
C ALA A 183 -2.29 -16.88 -1.06
N ALA A 184 -2.32 -16.69 -2.38
CA ALA A 184 -1.14 -16.31 -3.15
C ALA A 184 -0.64 -14.89 -2.79
N VAL A 185 -1.53 -13.95 -2.50
CA VAL A 185 -1.20 -12.60 -2.03
C VAL A 185 -0.43 -12.65 -0.71
N LEU A 186 -0.93 -13.37 0.30
CA LEU A 186 -0.28 -13.41 1.61
C LEU A 186 1.03 -14.18 1.60
N GLU A 187 1.07 -15.34 0.90
CA GLU A 187 2.32 -16.11 0.71
C GLU A 187 3.40 -15.26 0.05
N LEU A 188 3.06 -14.54 -1.01
CA LEU A 188 4.03 -13.71 -1.72
C LEU A 188 4.48 -12.51 -0.88
N PHE A 189 3.59 -11.87 -0.11
CA PHE A 189 3.97 -10.81 0.82
C PHE A 189 4.98 -11.28 1.85
N TYR A 190 4.71 -12.43 2.46
CA TYR A 190 5.61 -12.95 3.49
C TYR A 190 6.93 -13.45 2.90
N ALA A 191 6.89 -14.18 1.80
CA ALA A 191 8.09 -14.71 1.15
C ALA A 191 9.04 -13.60 0.68
N THR A 192 8.52 -12.47 0.21
CA THR A 192 9.32 -11.46 -0.47
C THR A 192 9.47 -10.16 0.30
N GLY A 193 8.59 -9.89 1.26
CA GLY A 193 8.54 -8.62 1.97
C GLY A 193 8.33 -7.40 1.06
N ILE A 194 7.80 -7.55 -0.15
CA ILE A 194 7.56 -6.44 -1.09
C ILE A 194 6.50 -5.47 -0.59
N ARG A 195 6.45 -4.26 -1.14
CA ARG A 195 5.42 -3.27 -0.79
C ARG A 195 4.10 -3.61 -1.45
N VAL A 196 2.99 -3.19 -0.83
CA VAL A 196 1.65 -3.43 -1.40
C VAL A 196 1.49 -2.90 -2.82
N SER A 197 2.06 -1.74 -3.13
CA SER A 197 2.04 -1.18 -4.48
C SER A 197 2.89 -1.98 -5.47
N GLU A 198 4.00 -2.54 -5.01
CA GLU A 198 4.85 -3.42 -5.80
C GLU A 198 4.12 -4.72 -6.14
N LEU A 199 3.45 -5.35 -5.14
CA LEU A 199 2.63 -6.54 -5.37
C LEU A 199 1.50 -6.29 -6.37
N CYS A 200 0.76 -5.20 -6.20
CA CYS A 200 -0.33 -4.85 -7.13
C CYS A 200 0.17 -4.53 -8.55
N GLY A 201 1.42 -4.10 -8.69
CA GLY A 201 2.06 -3.81 -9.96
C GLY A 201 2.63 -5.04 -10.69
N LEU A 202 2.58 -6.22 -10.08
CA LEU A 202 3.14 -7.43 -10.70
C LEU A 202 2.31 -7.91 -11.90
N ASP A 203 3.05 -8.42 -12.88
CA ASP A 203 2.54 -9.20 -14.00
C ASP A 203 3.17 -10.61 -13.97
N PRO A 204 2.56 -11.65 -14.57
CA PRO A 204 3.14 -13.00 -14.62
C PRO A 204 4.57 -13.03 -15.19
N GLY A 205 4.85 -12.21 -16.19
CA GLY A 205 6.18 -12.10 -16.81
C GLY A 205 7.28 -11.51 -15.92
N HIS A 206 6.95 -11.06 -14.71
CA HIS A 206 7.96 -10.61 -13.74
C HIS A 206 8.61 -11.76 -12.97
N PHE A 207 8.08 -12.99 -13.08
CA PHE A 207 8.64 -14.17 -12.43
C PHE A 207 9.65 -14.89 -13.32
N ASP A 208 10.80 -15.21 -12.76
CA ASP A 208 11.74 -16.18 -13.30
C ASP A 208 11.60 -17.47 -12.49
N HIS A 209 10.84 -18.42 -13.02
CA HIS A 209 10.58 -19.70 -12.37
C HIS A 209 11.85 -20.56 -12.23
N GLY A 210 12.75 -20.53 -13.21
CA GLY A 210 14.00 -21.26 -13.18
C GLY A 210 14.92 -20.76 -12.07
N ARG A 211 15.03 -19.46 -11.93
CA ARG A 211 15.83 -18.80 -10.88
C ARG A 211 15.07 -18.63 -9.57
N ARG A 212 13.78 -18.87 -9.53
CA ARG A 212 12.90 -18.64 -8.38
C ARG A 212 13.04 -17.20 -7.85
N THR A 213 12.83 -16.24 -8.72
CA THR A 213 12.90 -14.82 -8.39
C THR A 213 11.73 -14.06 -8.99
N VAL A 214 11.42 -12.91 -8.41
CA VAL A 214 10.46 -11.94 -8.94
C VAL A 214 11.14 -10.58 -9.07
N ARG A 215 10.94 -9.94 -10.22
CA ARG A 215 11.36 -8.56 -10.47
C ARG A 215 10.27 -7.62 -10.02
N VAL A 216 10.62 -6.69 -9.13
CA VAL A 216 9.70 -5.69 -8.58
C VAL A 216 10.17 -4.29 -8.89
N ARG A 217 9.23 -3.39 -9.16
CA ARG A 217 9.49 -1.98 -9.48
C ARG A 217 9.09 -1.11 -8.31
N GLY A 218 10.06 -0.42 -7.73
CA GLY A 218 9.91 0.43 -6.56
C GLY A 218 9.72 1.91 -6.89
N LYS A 219 9.86 2.75 -5.86
CA LYS A 219 9.78 4.22 -5.99
C LYS A 219 10.87 4.74 -6.94
N GLY A 220 10.48 5.62 -7.86
CA GLY A 220 11.40 6.21 -8.85
C GLY A 220 11.79 5.24 -9.94
N ASP A 221 10.93 4.28 -10.24
CA ASP A 221 11.10 3.28 -11.30
C ASP A 221 12.33 2.36 -11.14
N LYS A 222 12.86 2.28 -9.92
CA LYS A 222 13.99 1.40 -9.60
C LYS A 222 13.52 -0.04 -9.52
N GLU A 223 14.11 -0.89 -10.34
CA GLU A 223 13.86 -2.32 -10.33
C GLU A 223 14.82 -3.03 -9.36
N ARG A 224 14.32 -4.10 -8.73
CA ARG A 224 15.13 -5.07 -8.00
C ARG A 224 14.57 -6.47 -8.16
N THR A 225 15.45 -7.46 -8.04
CA THR A 225 15.08 -8.87 -8.08
C THR A 225 15.05 -9.42 -6.66
N VAL A 226 13.96 -10.10 -6.31
CA VAL A 226 13.72 -10.66 -4.97
C VAL A 226 13.59 -12.18 -5.08
N PRO A 227 14.26 -12.98 -4.23
CA PRO A 227 14.05 -14.41 -4.15
C PRO A 227 12.61 -14.75 -3.76
N VAL A 228 12.10 -15.88 -4.27
CA VAL A 228 10.76 -16.39 -3.95
C VAL A 228 10.87 -17.85 -3.55
N GLY A 229 10.34 -18.19 -2.37
CA GLY A 229 10.30 -19.56 -1.88
C GLY A 229 9.32 -20.43 -2.67
N VAL A 230 9.58 -21.74 -2.63
CA VAL A 230 8.74 -22.74 -3.33
C VAL A 230 7.27 -22.68 -2.95
N PRO A 231 6.88 -22.50 -1.66
CA PRO A 231 5.47 -22.38 -1.28
C PRO A 231 4.76 -21.20 -1.94
N ALA A 232 5.41 -20.02 -1.99
CA ALA A 232 4.85 -18.84 -2.64
C ALA A 232 4.70 -19.04 -4.16
N LEU A 233 5.68 -19.65 -4.82
CA LEU A 233 5.57 -20.00 -6.24
C LEU A 233 4.41 -20.96 -6.50
N ARG A 234 4.22 -21.97 -5.65
CA ARG A 234 3.09 -22.90 -5.76
C ARG A 234 1.74 -22.19 -5.61
N ALA A 235 1.63 -21.28 -4.63
CA ALA A 235 0.41 -20.51 -4.43
C ALA A 235 0.11 -19.59 -5.63
N VAL A 236 1.14 -18.91 -6.16
CA VAL A 236 1.02 -18.08 -7.36
C VAL A 236 0.63 -18.94 -8.59
N ASN A 237 1.23 -20.11 -8.76
CA ASN A 237 0.88 -20.99 -9.89
C ASN A 237 -0.57 -21.50 -9.80
N ARG A 238 -1.03 -21.95 -8.63
CA ARG A 238 -2.45 -22.33 -8.44
C ARG A 238 -3.39 -21.18 -8.77
N TRP A 239 -3.04 -19.97 -8.32
CA TRP A 239 -3.79 -18.79 -8.69
C TRP A 239 -3.82 -18.57 -10.20
N LEU A 240 -2.67 -18.64 -10.88
CA LEU A 240 -2.57 -18.40 -12.32
C LEU A 240 -3.31 -19.45 -13.15
N THR A 241 -3.29 -20.72 -12.73
CA THR A 241 -3.87 -21.84 -13.51
C THR A 241 -5.36 -22.03 -13.24
N ALA A 242 -5.81 -21.92 -12.00
CA ALA A 242 -7.19 -22.17 -11.62
C ALA A 242 -7.98 -20.89 -11.28
N GLY A 243 -7.44 -20.03 -10.42
CA GLY A 243 -8.20 -18.90 -9.90
C GLY A 243 -8.29 -17.71 -10.85
N ARG A 244 -7.17 -17.30 -11.45
CA ARG A 244 -7.13 -16.14 -12.34
C ARG A 244 -8.06 -16.24 -13.54
N PRO A 245 -8.16 -17.38 -14.23
CA PRO A 245 -9.11 -17.54 -15.35
C PRO A 245 -10.57 -17.32 -14.95
N ALA A 246 -10.95 -17.70 -13.72
CA ALA A 246 -12.32 -17.52 -13.23
C ALA A 246 -12.69 -16.04 -12.97
N LEU A 247 -11.72 -15.17 -12.72
CA LEU A 247 -11.94 -13.73 -12.53
C LEU A 247 -11.54 -12.88 -13.73
N ALA A 248 -10.88 -13.45 -14.74
CA ALA A 248 -10.35 -12.71 -15.87
C ALA A 248 -11.47 -12.19 -16.78
N THR A 249 -11.32 -10.97 -17.27
CA THR A 249 -12.17 -10.31 -18.26
C THR A 249 -11.30 -9.70 -19.36
N ALA A 250 -11.90 -9.21 -20.42
CA ALA A 250 -11.18 -8.48 -21.47
C ALA A 250 -10.39 -7.26 -20.94
N ALA A 251 -10.81 -6.69 -19.79
CA ALA A 251 -10.18 -5.54 -19.16
C ALA A 251 -9.05 -5.90 -18.17
N SER A 252 -8.75 -7.20 -17.96
CA SER A 252 -7.77 -7.65 -16.97
C SER A 252 -6.33 -7.31 -17.35
N GLY A 253 -6.02 -7.25 -18.64
CA GLY A 253 -4.66 -7.05 -19.13
C GLY A 253 -3.67 -8.07 -18.55
N PRO A 254 -2.38 -7.71 -18.46
CA PRO A 254 -1.33 -8.60 -17.96
C PRO A 254 -1.24 -8.65 -16.44
N ALA A 255 -2.19 -8.07 -15.69
CA ALA A 255 -2.12 -8.03 -14.23
C ALA A 255 -2.04 -9.43 -13.62
N LEU A 256 -1.07 -9.64 -12.72
CA LEU A 256 -0.96 -10.90 -11.97
C LEU A 256 -2.20 -11.11 -11.09
N PHE A 257 -2.47 -10.17 -10.19
CA PHE A 257 -3.60 -10.25 -9.28
C PHE A 257 -4.79 -9.41 -9.75
N LEU A 258 -5.97 -10.01 -9.69
CA LEU A 258 -7.22 -9.40 -10.12
C LEU A 258 -8.16 -9.18 -8.92
N GLY A 259 -8.90 -8.08 -8.95
CA GLY A 259 -10.08 -7.89 -8.12
C GLY A 259 -11.26 -8.72 -8.65
N VAL A 260 -12.32 -8.84 -7.88
CA VAL A 260 -13.54 -9.58 -8.24
C VAL A 260 -14.22 -9.09 -9.53
N ARG A 261 -13.94 -7.86 -9.95
CA ARG A 261 -14.42 -7.29 -11.22
C ARG A 261 -13.45 -7.52 -12.40
N GLY A 262 -12.47 -8.40 -12.27
CA GLY A 262 -11.50 -8.73 -13.29
C GLY A 262 -10.42 -7.67 -13.57
N ARG A 263 -10.45 -6.51 -12.93
CA ARG A 263 -9.42 -5.48 -13.08
C ARG A 263 -8.24 -5.76 -12.15
N ARG A 264 -7.08 -5.15 -12.45
CA ARG A 264 -5.89 -5.21 -11.58
C ARG A 264 -6.27 -4.93 -10.12
N LEU A 265 -5.77 -5.77 -9.21
CA LEU A 265 -5.97 -5.60 -7.77
C LEU A 265 -5.39 -4.26 -7.31
N ASP A 266 -6.22 -3.46 -6.64
CA ASP A 266 -5.79 -2.18 -6.11
C ASP A 266 -5.17 -2.30 -4.71
N PRO A 267 -4.29 -1.36 -4.31
CA PRO A 267 -3.59 -1.42 -3.02
C PRO A 267 -4.50 -1.35 -1.79
N ARG A 268 -5.69 -0.77 -1.89
CA ARG A 268 -6.65 -0.69 -0.77
C ARG A 268 -7.27 -2.07 -0.54
N THR A 269 -7.70 -2.71 -1.61
CA THR A 269 -8.22 -4.08 -1.57
C THR A 269 -7.16 -5.07 -1.09
N ALA A 270 -5.92 -4.98 -1.58
CA ALA A 270 -4.83 -5.84 -1.11
C ALA A 270 -4.54 -5.69 0.40
N ARG A 271 -4.63 -4.45 0.93
CA ARG A 271 -4.51 -4.24 2.39
C ARG A 271 -5.66 -4.89 3.14
N ARG A 272 -6.89 -4.72 2.67
CA ARG A 272 -8.07 -5.32 3.29
C ARG A 272 -7.97 -6.84 3.33
N ILE A 273 -7.58 -7.49 2.24
CA ILE A 273 -7.34 -8.93 2.17
C ILE A 273 -6.37 -9.38 3.27
N VAL A 274 -5.20 -8.74 3.38
CA VAL A 274 -4.21 -9.13 4.39
C VAL A 274 -4.76 -8.97 5.80
N HIS A 275 -5.48 -7.87 6.09
CA HIS A 275 -6.10 -7.67 7.41
C HIS A 275 -7.16 -8.72 7.72
N GLU A 276 -8.02 -9.05 6.75
CA GLU A 276 -9.08 -10.06 6.91
C GLU A 276 -8.49 -11.45 7.18
N LEU A 277 -7.53 -11.90 6.36
CA LEU A 277 -6.89 -13.20 6.53
C LEU A 277 -6.19 -13.35 7.88
N LEU A 278 -5.49 -12.33 8.34
CA LEU A 278 -4.82 -12.36 9.64
C LEU A 278 -5.83 -12.36 10.79
N ARG A 279 -6.91 -11.60 10.68
CA ARG A 279 -8.00 -11.58 11.67
C ARG A 279 -8.72 -12.93 11.76
N GLU A 280 -9.01 -13.56 10.63
CA GLU A 280 -9.62 -14.89 10.56
C GLU A 280 -8.73 -15.98 11.16
N ALA A 281 -7.42 -15.83 11.01
CA ALA A 281 -6.44 -16.70 11.65
C ALA A 281 -6.22 -16.41 13.15
N GLY A 282 -7.02 -15.53 13.76
CA GLY A 282 -6.93 -15.22 15.21
C GLY A 282 -5.82 -14.23 15.56
N VAL A 283 -5.21 -13.56 14.59
CA VAL A 283 -4.24 -12.49 14.86
C VAL A 283 -4.98 -11.24 15.29
N THR A 284 -5.08 -11.02 16.59
CA THR A 284 -5.89 -9.95 17.22
C THR A 284 -5.23 -8.56 17.17
N ARG A 285 -3.96 -8.46 16.80
CA ARG A 285 -3.20 -7.21 16.77
C ARG A 285 -3.17 -6.65 15.35
N ASP A 286 -3.10 -5.33 15.21
CA ASP A 286 -3.12 -4.63 13.93
C ASP A 286 -1.90 -5.01 13.05
N ALA A 287 -2.03 -6.15 12.39
CA ALA A 287 -1.04 -6.69 11.47
C ALA A 287 -1.54 -6.52 10.03
N GLY A 288 -1.06 -5.50 9.34
CA GLY A 288 -1.31 -5.29 7.91
C GLY A 288 -0.08 -5.62 7.05
N PRO A 289 -0.09 -5.29 5.76
CA PRO A 289 1.04 -5.57 4.86
C PRO A 289 2.39 -5.04 5.35
N HIS A 290 2.40 -3.90 6.04
CA HIS A 290 3.64 -3.37 6.63
C HIS A 290 4.13 -4.24 7.78
N GLY A 291 3.22 -4.75 8.62
CA GLY A 291 3.54 -5.71 9.69
C GLY A 291 4.09 -7.03 9.12
N ILE A 292 3.46 -7.58 8.07
CA ILE A 292 3.97 -8.80 7.39
C ILE A 292 5.37 -8.59 6.82
N ARG A 293 5.61 -7.45 6.16
CA ARG A 293 6.95 -7.13 5.65
C ARG A 293 7.97 -7.02 6.79
N HIS A 294 7.61 -6.42 7.93
CA HIS A 294 8.48 -6.34 9.09
C HIS A 294 8.73 -7.73 9.71
N THR A 295 7.69 -8.55 9.79
CA THR A 295 7.78 -9.96 10.21
C THR A 295 8.74 -10.75 9.32
N ALA A 296 8.60 -10.65 8.00
CA ALA A 296 9.50 -11.29 7.04
C ALA A 296 10.96 -10.86 7.24
N ALA A 297 11.18 -9.53 7.41
CA ALA A 297 12.51 -9.00 7.68
C ALA A 297 13.12 -9.52 8.98
N THR A 298 12.33 -9.56 10.05
CA THR A 298 12.77 -10.05 11.36
C THR A 298 13.11 -11.54 11.30
N HIS A 299 12.25 -12.36 10.69
CA HIS A 299 12.51 -13.81 10.57
C HIS A 299 13.73 -14.12 9.72
N LEU A 300 14.00 -13.33 8.67
CA LEU A 300 15.25 -13.44 7.91
C LEU A 300 16.48 -13.14 8.77
N LEU A 301 16.45 -12.09 9.57
CA LEU A 301 17.55 -11.74 10.48
C LEU A 301 17.75 -12.79 11.58
N GLU A 302 16.67 -13.29 12.19
CA GLU A 302 16.68 -14.36 13.18
C GLU A 302 17.21 -15.68 12.59
N GLY A 303 16.93 -15.94 11.30
CA GLY A 303 17.46 -17.08 10.56
C GLY A 303 18.93 -16.92 10.11
N GLY A 304 19.58 -15.80 10.46
CA GLY A 304 21.00 -15.57 10.18
C GLY A 304 21.32 -14.86 8.86
N ALA A 305 20.30 -14.27 8.17
CA ALA A 305 20.60 -13.42 7.03
C ALA A 305 21.30 -12.14 7.47
N ASP A 306 22.29 -11.70 6.71
CA ASP A 306 22.96 -10.44 7.00
C ASP A 306 22.03 -9.23 6.73
N LEU A 307 22.19 -8.18 7.54
CA LEU A 307 21.33 -6.98 7.49
C LEU A 307 21.33 -6.33 6.10
N ARG A 308 22.45 -6.34 5.40
CA ARG A 308 22.58 -5.74 4.07
C ARG A 308 21.76 -6.50 3.03
N SER A 309 21.82 -7.83 3.04
CA SER A 309 20.98 -8.67 2.17
C SER A 309 19.48 -8.42 2.42
N VAL A 310 19.08 -8.30 3.69
CA VAL A 310 17.67 -7.98 4.03
C VAL A 310 17.30 -6.58 3.55
N GLN A 311 18.17 -5.58 3.71
CA GLN A 311 17.93 -4.22 3.21
C GLN A 311 17.82 -4.17 1.68
N GLU A 312 18.68 -4.88 0.96
CA GLU A 312 18.67 -4.99 -0.49
C GLU A 312 17.37 -5.66 -0.97
N MET A 313 16.95 -6.78 -0.38
CA MET A 313 15.71 -7.48 -0.68
C MET A 313 14.49 -6.57 -0.48
N LEU A 314 14.47 -5.82 0.61
CA LEU A 314 13.37 -4.93 0.94
C LEU A 314 13.40 -3.61 0.13
N GLY A 315 14.53 -3.20 -0.43
CA GLY A 315 14.68 -1.95 -1.19
C GLY A 315 14.54 -0.72 -0.28
N HIS A 316 15.33 -0.65 0.80
CA HIS A 316 15.46 0.52 1.64
C HIS A 316 16.36 1.56 0.97
N SER A 317 15.84 2.76 0.73
CA SER A 317 16.47 3.82 -0.07
C SER A 317 17.57 4.62 0.65
N SER A 318 17.98 4.27 1.85
CA SER A 318 18.82 5.13 2.69
C SER A 318 20.33 4.91 2.56
N LEU A 319 20.80 4.06 1.66
CA LEU A 319 22.20 4.04 1.25
C LEU A 319 22.24 4.22 -0.27
N ALA A 320 22.58 5.44 -0.67
CA ALA A 320 22.72 5.85 -2.06
C ALA A 320 23.85 5.10 -2.73
N THR A 321 23.55 4.01 -3.40
CA THR A 321 24.33 3.53 -4.52
C THR A 321 23.41 2.77 -5.46
N THR A 322 23.31 3.25 -6.69
CA THR A 322 22.77 2.51 -7.82
C THR A 322 23.71 1.31 -8.04
N GLN A 323 23.50 0.24 -7.27
CA GLN A 323 24.20 -1.01 -7.55
C GLN A 323 23.47 -1.66 -8.72
N ILE A 324 24.17 -1.76 -9.85
CA ILE A 324 23.83 -2.65 -10.94
C ILE A 324 23.77 -4.05 -10.32
N TYR A 325 22.57 -4.66 -10.28
CA TYR A 325 22.38 -6.01 -9.79
C TYR A 325 23.11 -6.98 -10.72
N THR A 326 24.34 -7.34 -10.38
CA THR A 326 25.10 -8.38 -11.06
C THR A 326 24.54 -9.75 -10.67
N HIS A 327 24.78 -10.76 -11.50
CA HIS A 327 24.43 -12.17 -11.21
C HIS A 327 24.93 -12.62 -9.82
N VAL A 328 26.08 -12.13 -9.39
CA VAL A 328 26.71 -12.46 -8.09
C VAL A 328 25.85 -11.95 -6.92
N SER A 329 25.22 -10.77 -7.02
CA SER A 329 24.37 -10.24 -5.95
C SER A 329 23.06 -11.03 -5.79
N VAL A 330 22.47 -11.51 -6.88
CA VAL A 330 21.25 -12.33 -6.85
C VAL A 330 21.50 -13.70 -6.21
N GLU A 331 22.60 -14.37 -6.55
CA GLU A 331 22.94 -15.67 -5.95
C GLU A 331 23.28 -15.55 -4.45
N ARG A 332 23.92 -14.48 -4.03
CA ARG A 332 24.13 -14.19 -2.60
C ARG A 332 22.81 -13.99 -1.85
N LEU A 333 21.88 -13.21 -2.43
CA LEU A 333 20.57 -13.00 -1.84
C LEU A 333 19.78 -14.31 -1.72
N LYS A 334 19.85 -15.19 -2.73
CA LYS A 334 19.24 -16.52 -2.68
C LYS A 334 19.87 -17.42 -1.62
N ALA A 335 21.19 -17.37 -1.46
CA ALA A 335 21.88 -18.15 -0.43
C ALA A 335 21.43 -17.71 0.96
N SER A 336 21.46 -16.40 1.25
CA SER A 336 20.95 -15.84 2.50
C SER A 336 19.46 -16.15 2.71
N TYR A 337 18.65 -16.07 1.66
CA TYR A 337 17.22 -16.40 1.73
C TYR A 337 17.00 -17.88 2.07
N ARG A 338 17.68 -18.79 1.37
CA ARG A 338 17.56 -20.24 1.61
C ARG A 338 17.99 -20.64 3.01
N GLN A 339 19.02 -19.99 3.54
CA GLN A 339 19.52 -20.26 4.89
C GLN A 339 18.54 -19.77 5.97
N ALA A 340 17.94 -18.60 5.76
CA ALA A 340 17.34 -17.84 6.83
C ALA A 340 15.79 -17.76 6.77
N HIS A 341 15.18 -17.90 5.57
CA HIS A 341 13.74 -17.70 5.46
C HIS A 341 12.97 -18.98 5.78
N PRO A 342 11.98 -18.95 6.72
CA PRO A 342 11.24 -20.15 7.13
C PRO A 342 10.45 -20.84 6.01
N ARG A 343 10.27 -20.17 4.86
CA ARG A 343 9.55 -20.66 3.67
C ARG A 343 10.41 -20.62 2.41
N ALA A 344 11.72 -20.87 2.53
CA ALA A 344 12.66 -20.90 1.40
C ALA A 344 12.41 -22.04 0.40
#